data_e67f8434c9af5569f7f7de25805804c1
#
_entry.id   e67f8434c9af5569f7f7de25805804c1
#
_cell.length_a   1.000
_cell.length_b   1.000
_cell.length_c   1.000
_cell.angle_alpha   90.00
_cell.angle_beta   90.00
_cell.angle_gamma   90.00
#
_symmetry.space_group_name_H-M   'P 1'
#
loop_
_entity.id
_entity.type
_entity.pdbx_description
1 polymer ?
#
loop_
_entity_poly.entity_id
_entity_poly.type
_entity_poly.pdbx_seq_one_letter_code
_entity_poly.pdbx_strand_id
1 'polypeptide(L)'
;LGRAQENKKIKVSYYNPRDFANNKHNKVDDIPYGGGPGMVMYAEPIVRAVEKALGIYVKNPKTTKSKAMGGSGKKTKVLIMSPRGKVFDQAYATKLAKSYSDIVLISGRYEGIDARVKKILKAEEVTVGPYVLTGGELPTLTIVDAVSRHIPGVLGKSESVEETRITNGEVYTRPETVEWNGKKYRVPKVLQSGNHKLIDEWRGKK
;
A
#
# COMPACT_ATOMS: atom_id res chain seq x y z
N LEU A 1 -6.52 10.86 0.60
CA LEU A 1 -5.84 10.58 -0.68
C LEU A 1 -6.39 11.47 -1.80
N GLY A 2 -7.72 11.68 -1.95
CA GLY A 2 -8.31 12.52 -3.01
C GLY A 2 -7.70 13.91 -3.06
N ARG A 3 -7.72 14.65 -1.93
CA ARG A 3 -7.11 15.98 -1.83
C ARG A 3 -5.60 15.97 -2.19
N ALA A 4 -4.87 14.91 -1.84
CA ALA A 4 -3.46 14.80 -2.19
C ALA A 4 -3.22 14.63 -3.69
N GLN A 5 -4.13 13.95 -4.41
CA GLN A 5 -4.10 13.85 -5.87
C GLN A 5 -4.47 15.18 -6.53
N GLU A 6 -5.53 15.86 -6.06
CA GLU A 6 -5.94 17.19 -6.53
C GLU A 6 -4.79 18.20 -6.40
N ASN A 7 -4.10 18.18 -5.26
CA ASN A 7 -2.93 19.03 -4.98
C ASN A 7 -1.63 18.50 -5.63
N LYS A 8 -1.70 17.50 -6.51
CA LYS A 8 -0.56 16.92 -7.23
C LYS A 8 0.59 16.43 -6.33
N LYS A 9 0.29 16.06 -5.08
CA LYS A 9 1.29 15.50 -4.16
C LYS A 9 1.58 14.03 -4.45
N ILE A 10 0.55 13.31 -4.89
CA ILE A 10 0.62 11.92 -5.36
C ILE A 10 -0.13 11.80 -6.68
N LYS A 11 0.23 10.79 -7.46
CA LYS A 11 -0.51 10.37 -8.65
C LYS A 11 -0.76 8.88 -8.57
N VAL A 12 -2.00 8.46 -8.67
CA VAL A 12 -2.40 7.05 -8.74
C VAL A 12 -2.88 6.76 -10.16
N SER A 13 -2.39 5.69 -10.75
CA SER A 13 -2.79 5.22 -12.08
C SER A 13 -3.12 3.74 -12.00
N TYR A 14 -4.14 3.31 -12.74
CA TYR A 14 -4.63 1.93 -12.74
C TYR A 14 -4.39 1.29 -14.10
N TYR A 15 -3.98 0.03 -14.09
CA TYR A 15 -3.74 -0.76 -15.27
C TYR A 15 -4.42 -2.11 -15.11
N ASN A 16 -5.33 -2.43 -16.02
CA ASN A 16 -6.04 -3.71 -15.99
C ASN A 16 -5.25 -4.75 -16.82
N PRO A 17 -4.79 -5.86 -16.24
CA PRO A 17 -4.11 -6.90 -17.00
C PRO A 17 -4.91 -7.46 -18.18
N ARG A 18 -6.25 -7.42 -18.13
CA ARG A 18 -7.10 -7.86 -19.25
C ARG A 18 -6.86 -7.08 -20.55
N ASP A 19 -6.47 -5.80 -20.44
CA ASP A 19 -6.15 -4.96 -21.61
C ASP A 19 -4.88 -5.41 -22.34
N PHE A 20 -4.12 -6.30 -21.71
CA PHE A 20 -2.86 -6.86 -22.22
C PHE A 20 -2.95 -8.36 -22.51
N ALA A 21 -4.14 -8.95 -22.37
CA ALA A 21 -4.35 -10.35 -22.71
C ALA A 21 -4.32 -10.53 -24.24
N ASN A 22 -3.61 -11.55 -24.70
CA ASN A 22 -3.44 -11.83 -26.12
C ASN A 22 -4.33 -13.01 -26.55
N ASN A 23 -5.61 -12.98 -26.18
CA ASN A 23 -6.60 -13.99 -26.53
C ASN A 23 -7.98 -13.37 -26.78
N LYS A 24 -8.83 -14.07 -27.51
CA LYS A 24 -10.15 -13.60 -27.95
C LYS A 24 -11.07 -13.13 -26.79
N HIS A 25 -10.91 -13.72 -25.63
CA HIS A 25 -11.82 -13.48 -24.48
C HIS A 25 -11.20 -12.60 -23.39
N ASN A 26 -10.01 -12.01 -23.63
CA ASN A 26 -9.26 -11.26 -22.62
C ASN A 26 -9.09 -12.04 -21.30
N LYS A 27 -8.94 -13.37 -21.42
CA LYS A 27 -8.73 -14.27 -20.29
C LYS A 27 -7.33 -14.02 -19.68
N VAL A 28 -7.26 -13.92 -18.35
CA VAL A 28 -6.02 -13.62 -17.63
C VAL A 28 -5.65 -14.66 -16.59
N ASP A 29 -6.35 -15.80 -16.57
CA ASP A 29 -6.21 -16.87 -15.57
C ASP A 29 -6.46 -18.23 -16.19
N ASP A 30 -5.91 -19.30 -15.59
CA ASP A 30 -6.16 -20.69 -15.96
C ASP A 30 -5.91 -21.65 -14.79
N ILE A 31 -6.21 -22.92 -15.02
CA ILE A 31 -5.98 -24.01 -14.07
C ILE A 31 -4.48 -24.10 -13.73
N PRO A 32 -4.12 -24.29 -12.45
CA PRO A 32 -2.73 -24.42 -12.05
C PRO A 32 -2.07 -25.68 -12.61
N TYR A 33 -0.80 -25.59 -12.99
CA TYR A 33 0.00 -26.78 -13.25
C TYR A 33 0.10 -27.65 -11.99
N GLY A 34 -0.02 -28.95 -12.16
CA GLY A 34 -0.03 -29.89 -11.04
C GLY A 34 -1.43 -30.15 -10.47
N GLY A 35 -2.46 -29.48 -11.02
CA GLY A 35 -3.84 -29.64 -10.56
C GLY A 35 -4.14 -28.84 -9.28
N GLY A 36 -5.33 -29.00 -8.75
CA GLY A 36 -5.84 -28.31 -7.59
C GLY A 36 -7.04 -27.43 -7.90
N PRO A 37 -7.76 -26.92 -6.87
CA PRO A 37 -8.89 -26.04 -7.05
C PRO A 37 -8.47 -24.65 -7.48
N GLY A 38 -9.41 -23.88 -8.05
CA GLY A 38 -9.24 -22.48 -8.38
C GLY A 38 -8.44 -22.22 -9.65
N MET A 39 -7.98 -21.00 -9.81
CA MET A 39 -7.31 -20.48 -11.00
C MET A 39 -6.05 -19.72 -10.60
N VAL A 40 -5.08 -19.60 -11.51
CA VAL A 40 -3.86 -18.80 -11.32
C VAL A 40 -3.78 -17.76 -12.43
N MET A 41 -3.45 -16.53 -12.08
CA MET A 41 -3.33 -15.44 -13.04
C MET A 41 -2.08 -15.62 -13.92
N TYR A 42 -2.24 -15.42 -15.23
CA TYR A 42 -1.18 -15.50 -16.21
C TYR A 42 -0.07 -14.48 -15.96
N ALA A 43 1.18 -14.89 -16.24
CA ALA A 43 2.33 -14.00 -16.12
C ALA A 43 2.31 -12.87 -17.16
N GLU A 44 2.09 -13.19 -18.44
CA GLU A 44 2.28 -12.25 -19.54
C GLU A 44 1.41 -10.99 -19.45
N PRO A 45 0.07 -11.06 -19.22
CA PRO A 45 -0.76 -9.89 -19.09
C PRO A 45 -0.33 -8.97 -17.93
N ILE A 46 0.08 -9.55 -16.79
CA ILE A 46 0.55 -8.79 -15.64
C ILE A 46 1.87 -8.10 -15.94
N VAL A 47 2.84 -8.80 -16.49
CA VAL A 47 4.14 -8.22 -16.86
C VAL A 47 3.95 -7.06 -17.83
N ARG A 48 3.13 -7.22 -18.86
CA ARG A 48 2.84 -6.17 -19.84
C ARG A 48 2.13 -4.95 -19.21
N ALA A 49 1.20 -5.18 -18.28
CA ALA A 49 0.55 -4.10 -17.53
C ALA A 49 1.57 -3.29 -16.71
N VAL A 50 2.50 -3.98 -16.05
CA VAL A 50 3.60 -3.34 -15.31
C VAL A 50 4.57 -2.60 -16.24
N GLU A 51 4.93 -3.18 -17.37
CA GLU A 51 5.76 -2.50 -18.38
C GLU A 51 5.09 -1.22 -18.88
N LYS A 52 3.77 -1.24 -19.09
CA LYS A 52 3.00 -0.04 -19.44
C LYS A 52 3.05 1.01 -18.33
N ALA A 53 2.87 0.59 -17.08
CA ALA A 53 2.98 1.47 -15.92
C ALA A 53 4.35 2.14 -15.81
N LEU A 54 5.41 1.41 -16.14
CA LEU A 54 6.79 1.88 -16.15
C LEU A 54 7.18 2.69 -17.39
N GLY A 55 6.29 2.81 -18.38
CA GLY A 55 6.57 3.50 -19.65
C GLY A 55 7.54 2.76 -20.58
N ILE A 56 7.77 1.46 -20.36
CA ILE A 56 8.68 0.61 -21.15
C ILE A 56 7.93 -0.40 -22.05
N TYR A 57 6.60 -0.38 -22.01
CA TYR A 57 5.77 -1.29 -22.79
C TYR A 57 5.92 -1.10 -24.30
N VAL A 58 6.18 -2.19 -24.98
CA VAL A 58 6.25 -2.26 -26.45
C VAL A 58 5.18 -3.23 -26.94
N LYS A 59 4.24 -2.74 -27.76
CA LYS A 59 3.10 -3.52 -28.26
C LYS A 59 3.51 -4.75 -29.09
N ASN A 60 4.68 -4.71 -29.74
CA ASN A 60 5.22 -5.80 -30.53
C ASN A 60 6.71 -6.06 -30.19
N PRO A 61 7.01 -6.96 -29.24
CA PRO A 61 8.38 -7.18 -28.77
C PRO A 61 9.32 -7.82 -29.81
N LYS A 62 8.78 -8.35 -30.92
CA LYS A 62 9.61 -8.91 -32.00
C LYS A 62 10.38 -7.86 -32.80
N THR A 63 10.01 -6.60 -32.70
CA THR A 63 10.58 -5.53 -33.53
C THR A 63 11.42 -4.51 -32.74
N THR A 64 11.48 -4.59 -31.43
CA THR A 64 12.18 -3.58 -30.62
C THR A 64 12.99 -4.26 -29.51
N LYS A 65 14.28 -3.91 -29.40
CA LYS A 65 15.10 -4.28 -28.22
C LYS A 65 14.44 -3.71 -26.99
N SER A 66 14.03 -4.57 -26.05
CA SER A 66 13.44 -4.13 -24.77
C SER A 66 14.37 -3.16 -24.07
N LYS A 67 13.88 -1.93 -23.79
CA LYS A 67 14.57 -1.04 -22.87
C LYS A 67 14.63 -1.72 -21.51
N ALA A 68 15.83 -1.84 -20.96
CA ALA A 68 16.00 -2.38 -19.62
C ALA A 68 15.14 -1.63 -18.62
N MET A 69 14.57 -2.32 -17.62
CA MET A 69 13.86 -1.72 -16.51
C MET A 69 14.77 -0.71 -15.80
N GLY A 70 14.54 0.59 -16.01
CA GLY A 70 15.41 1.65 -15.47
C GLY A 70 15.48 2.93 -16.32
N GLY A 71 14.64 3.08 -17.33
CA GLY A 71 14.76 4.09 -18.38
C GLY A 71 14.45 5.55 -18.04
N SER A 72 14.25 5.96 -16.78
CA SER A 72 13.95 7.38 -16.47
C SER A 72 14.73 7.96 -15.29
N GLY A 73 15.74 7.27 -14.78
CA GLY A 73 16.49 7.73 -13.59
C GLY A 73 15.69 7.69 -12.29
N LYS A 74 14.40 7.33 -12.35
CA LYS A 74 13.53 7.22 -11.19
C LYS A 74 13.66 5.85 -10.54
N LYS A 75 13.77 5.85 -9.22
CA LYS A 75 13.87 4.61 -8.45
C LYS A 75 12.47 4.04 -8.24
N THR A 76 12.18 2.90 -8.87
CA THR A 76 10.89 2.21 -8.80
C THR A 76 10.96 0.97 -7.92
N LYS A 77 9.90 0.71 -7.15
CA LYS A 77 9.69 -0.53 -6.41
C LYS A 77 8.46 -1.26 -6.94
N VAL A 78 8.59 -2.57 -7.18
CA VAL A 78 7.46 -3.43 -7.57
C VAL A 78 7.14 -4.37 -6.41
N LEU A 79 5.88 -4.36 -5.97
CA LEU A 79 5.37 -5.18 -4.88
C LEU A 79 4.21 -6.04 -5.37
N ILE A 80 4.17 -7.29 -4.93
CA ILE A 80 3.06 -8.23 -5.16
C ILE A 80 2.36 -8.48 -3.82
N MET A 81 1.06 -8.31 -3.78
CA MET A 81 0.25 -8.65 -2.61
C MET A 81 0.15 -10.17 -2.48
N SER A 82 0.67 -10.72 -1.39
CA SER A 82 0.73 -12.17 -1.15
C SER A 82 0.66 -12.46 0.34
N PRO A 83 -0.19 -13.40 0.80
CA PRO A 83 -0.26 -13.76 2.22
C PRO A 83 1.03 -14.38 2.76
N ARG A 84 1.93 -14.84 1.87
CA ARG A 84 3.25 -15.39 2.21
C ARG A 84 4.39 -14.36 2.12
N GLY A 85 4.05 -13.10 1.81
CA GLY A 85 5.02 -12.03 1.66
C GLY A 85 5.62 -11.55 2.97
N LYS A 86 6.65 -10.71 2.86
CA LYS A 86 7.18 -9.97 4.00
C LYS A 86 6.10 -9.10 4.62
N VAL A 87 6.03 -9.07 5.95
CA VAL A 87 5.08 -8.19 6.65
C VAL A 87 5.40 -6.73 6.33
N PHE A 88 4.37 -6.01 5.91
CA PHE A 88 4.41 -4.57 5.71
C PHE A 88 4.17 -3.88 7.06
N ASP A 89 5.14 -3.12 7.49
CA ASP A 89 5.13 -2.38 8.75
C ASP A 89 5.37 -0.89 8.52
N GLN A 90 5.30 -0.12 9.59
CA GLN A 90 5.51 1.33 9.58
C GLN A 90 6.91 1.73 9.09
N ALA A 91 7.93 0.98 9.48
CA ALA A 91 9.30 1.22 9.03
C ALA A 91 9.42 1.03 7.51
N TYR A 92 8.75 0.02 6.98
CA TYR A 92 8.73 -0.24 5.55
C TYR A 92 7.92 0.82 4.78
N ALA A 93 6.79 1.29 5.30
CA ALA A 93 6.04 2.42 4.71
C ALA A 93 6.92 3.67 4.59
N THR A 94 7.60 4.03 5.67
CA THR A 94 8.54 5.16 5.70
C THR A 94 9.68 5.00 4.68
N LYS A 95 10.28 3.80 4.62
CA LYS A 95 11.34 3.48 3.66
C LYS A 95 10.85 3.62 2.21
N LEU A 96 9.66 3.10 1.90
CA LEU A 96 9.08 3.21 0.56
C LEU A 96 8.90 4.67 0.15
N ALA A 97 8.28 5.48 1.01
CA ALA A 97 8.05 6.91 0.75
C ALA A 97 9.34 7.70 0.54
N LYS A 98 10.40 7.39 1.29
CA LYS A 98 11.69 8.11 1.22
C LYS A 98 12.59 7.64 0.09
N SER A 99 12.52 6.36 -0.27
CA SER A 99 13.53 5.74 -1.14
C SER A 99 13.09 5.56 -2.59
N TYR A 100 11.81 5.67 -2.88
CA TYR A 100 11.27 5.40 -4.21
C TYR A 100 10.37 6.54 -4.68
N SER A 101 10.52 6.90 -5.95
CA SER A 101 9.65 7.89 -6.62
C SER A 101 8.38 7.26 -7.19
N ASP A 102 8.47 6.00 -7.53
CA ASP A 102 7.36 5.25 -8.11
C ASP A 102 7.23 3.88 -7.42
N ILE A 103 6.01 3.47 -7.11
CA ILE A 103 5.69 2.17 -6.51
C ILE A 103 4.63 1.52 -7.38
N VAL A 104 4.92 0.33 -7.90
CA VAL A 104 3.97 -0.49 -8.62
C VAL A 104 3.45 -1.56 -7.67
N LEU A 105 2.14 -1.60 -7.48
CA LEU A 105 1.45 -2.55 -6.61
C LEU A 105 0.64 -3.52 -7.49
N ILE A 106 0.91 -4.81 -7.36
CA ILE A 106 0.24 -5.86 -8.13
C ILE A 106 -0.76 -6.56 -7.23
N SER A 107 -2.04 -6.35 -7.51
CA SER A 107 -3.17 -6.98 -6.81
C SER A 107 -3.57 -8.27 -7.52
N GLY A 108 -3.27 -9.42 -6.92
CA GLY A 108 -3.68 -10.72 -7.42
C GLY A 108 -5.10 -11.08 -6.99
N ARG A 109 -5.68 -12.03 -7.71
CA ARG A 109 -6.95 -12.71 -7.44
C ARG A 109 -6.77 -14.22 -7.47
N TYR A 110 -7.82 -14.96 -7.14
CA TYR A 110 -7.87 -16.41 -7.17
C TYR A 110 -6.82 -17.07 -6.25
N GLU A 111 -6.20 -18.17 -6.67
CA GLU A 111 -5.14 -18.86 -5.94
C GLU A 111 -3.79 -18.14 -5.99
N GLY A 112 -3.72 -17.04 -6.77
CA GLY A 112 -2.55 -16.18 -6.86
C GLY A 112 -2.12 -15.86 -8.27
N ILE A 113 -0.87 -15.46 -8.37
CA ILE A 113 -0.20 -15.01 -9.58
C ILE A 113 0.90 -16.01 -9.96
N ASP A 114 1.05 -16.29 -11.22
CA ASP A 114 2.14 -17.12 -11.73
C ASP A 114 3.51 -16.66 -11.17
N ALA A 115 4.23 -17.59 -10.55
CA ALA A 115 5.48 -17.30 -9.85
C ALA A 115 6.57 -16.68 -10.74
N ARG A 116 6.45 -16.83 -12.06
CA ARG A 116 7.36 -16.21 -13.03
C ARG A 116 7.29 -14.69 -13.01
N VAL A 117 6.15 -14.09 -12.67
CA VAL A 117 5.98 -12.64 -12.53
C VAL A 117 6.98 -12.06 -11.55
N LYS A 118 7.10 -12.67 -10.36
CA LYS A 118 8.07 -12.24 -9.31
C LYS A 118 9.50 -12.23 -9.85
N LYS A 119 9.88 -13.26 -10.58
CA LYS A 119 11.24 -13.41 -11.15
C LYS A 119 11.50 -12.38 -12.25
N ILE A 120 10.58 -12.24 -13.20
CA ILE A 120 10.70 -11.33 -14.36
C ILE A 120 10.79 -9.88 -13.89
N LEU A 121 9.90 -9.46 -12.97
CA LEU A 121 9.80 -8.08 -12.50
C LEU A 121 10.74 -7.78 -11.32
N LYS A 122 11.47 -8.77 -10.80
CA LYS A 122 12.24 -8.64 -9.55
C LYS A 122 11.39 -8.07 -8.43
N ALA A 123 10.12 -8.47 -8.38
CA ALA A 123 9.15 -7.98 -7.44
C ALA A 123 9.33 -8.60 -6.05
N GLU A 124 8.96 -7.85 -5.01
CA GLU A 124 8.92 -8.33 -3.63
C GLU A 124 7.48 -8.66 -3.25
N GLU A 125 7.27 -9.81 -2.60
CA GLU A 125 5.96 -10.17 -2.05
C GLU A 125 5.81 -9.55 -0.67
N VAL A 126 4.63 -8.96 -0.41
CA VAL A 126 4.29 -8.32 0.85
C VAL A 126 2.90 -8.73 1.33
N THR A 127 2.76 -8.81 2.65
CA THR A 127 1.48 -9.03 3.33
C THR A 127 1.19 -7.90 4.31
N VAL A 128 -0.07 -7.58 4.52
CA VAL A 128 -0.52 -6.58 5.51
C VAL A 128 -0.90 -7.21 6.85
N GLY A 129 -0.83 -8.54 6.96
CA GLY A 129 -1.14 -9.25 8.21
C GLY A 129 -1.16 -10.76 8.03
N PRO A 130 -1.24 -11.53 9.15
CA PRO A 130 -1.21 -12.99 9.17
C PRO A 130 -2.60 -13.58 8.85
N TYR A 131 -3.22 -13.15 7.76
CA TYR A 131 -4.54 -13.62 7.31
C TYR A 131 -4.61 -13.60 5.79
N VAL A 132 -5.55 -14.35 5.24
CA VAL A 132 -5.83 -14.41 3.81
C VAL A 132 -7.03 -13.51 3.50
N LEU A 133 -6.92 -12.74 2.43
CA LEU A 133 -7.99 -11.91 1.88
C LEU A 133 -8.42 -12.46 0.53
N THR A 134 -9.62 -12.09 0.08
CA THR A 134 -10.18 -12.54 -1.21
C THR A 134 -9.46 -12.00 -2.44
N GLY A 135 -8.59 -11.01 -2.27
CA GLY A 135 -7.80 -10.40 -3.34
C GLY A 135 -6.78 -9.40 -2.83
N GLY A 136 -5.93 -8.92 -3.72
CA GLY A 136 -4.85 -7.97 -3.41
C GLY A 136 -5.28 -6.51 -3.34
N GLU A 137 -6.53 -6.17 -3.57
CA GLU A 137 -6.98 -4.79 -3.64
C GLU A 137 -6.96 -4.08 -2.28
N LEU A 138 -7.49 -4.72 -1.22
CA LEU A 138 -7.48 -4.16 0.13
C LEU A 138 -6.06 -3.98 0.67
N PRO A 139 -5.16 -4.99 0.59
CA PRO A 139 -3.76 -4.77 0.95
C PRO A 139 -3.10 -3.64 0.18
N THR A 140 -3.39 -3.53 -1.12
CA THR A 140 -2.87 -2.44 -1.96
C THR A 140 -3.33 -1.08 -1.44
N LEU A 141 -4.60 -0.91 -1.12
CA LEU A 141 -5.14 0.35 -0.57
C LEU A 141 -4.52 0.68 0.79
N THR A 142 -4.32 -0.31 1.65
CA THR A 142 -3.64 -0.16 2.94
C THR A 142 -2.22 0.38 2.75
N ILE A 143 -1.46 -0.19 1.82
CA ILE A 143 -0.08 0.25 1.52
C ILE A 143 -0.09 1.67 0.94
N VAL A 144 -1.00 1.97 0.00
CA VAL A 144 -1.12 3.32 -0.59
C VAL A 144 -1.41 4.35 0.49
N ASP A 145 -2.34 4.07 1.40
CA ASP A 145 -2.66 5.00 2.48
C ASP A 145 -1.46 5.20 3.42
N ALA A 146 -0.90 4.11 3.95
CA ALA A 146 0.22 4.15 4.88
C ALA A 146 1.46 4.87 4.31
N VAL A 147 1.83 4.58 3.05
CA VAL A 147 2.98 5.23 2.39
C VAL A 147 2.70 6.71 2.13
N SER A 148 1.49 7.04 1.67
CA SER A 148 1.12 8.41 1.32
C SER A 148 1.20 9.38 2.51
N ARG A 149 0.94 8.90 3.74
CA ARG A 149 1.04 9.69 4.97
C ARG A 149 2.45 10.25 5.21
N HIS A 150 3.49 9.60 4.68
CA HIS A 150 4.89 10.02 4.80
C HIS A 150 5.34 10.98 3.68
N ILE A 151 4.48 11.29 2.73
CA ILE A 151 4.80 12.23 1.64
C ILE A 151 4.48 13.65 2.11
N PRO A 152 5.47 14.59 2.06
CA PRO A 152 5.26 15.96 2.49
C PRO A 152 4.05 16.64 1.82
N GLY A 153 3.17 17.21 2.63
CA GLY A 153 1.97 17.91 2.18
C GLY A 153 0.79 17.03 1.80
N VAL A 154 0.83 15.72 2.05
CA VAL A 154 -0.33 14.82 1.99
C VAL A 154 -1.17 14.98 3.25
N LEU A 155 -0.57 14.96 4.43
CA LEU A 155 -1.18 15.39 5.68
C LEU A 155 -0.91 16.89 5.87
N GLY A 156 -1.89 17.62 6.41
CA GLY A 156 -1.86 19.09 6.45
C GLY A 156 -0.68 19.68 7.23
N LYS A 157 -0.26 19.04 8.32
CA LYS A 157 0.92 19.42 9.12
C LYS A 157 1.81 18.21 9.33
N SER A 158 3.13 18.41 9.34
CA SER A 158 4.11 17.33 9.64
C SER A 158 3.88 16.69 11.00
N GLU A 159 3.39 17.47 11.97
CA GLU A 159 2.97 17.01 13.29
C GLU A 159 1.74 16.11 13.29
N SER A 160 1.07 15.95 12.14
CA SER A 160 -0.10 15.07 12.00
C SER A 160 0.29 13.59 11.80
N VAL A 161 1.58 13.29 11.70
CA VAL A 161 2.10 11.91 11.70
C VAL A 161 2.16 11.44 13.15
N GLU A 162 1.22 10.56 13.53
CA GLU A 162 1.07 10.10 14.93
C GLU A 162 2.33 9.48 15.50
N GLU A 163 3.12 8.83 14.64
CA GLU A 163 4.36 8.15 15.00
C GLU A 163 5.44 9.09 15.55
N THR A 164 5.31 10.39 15.33
CA THR A 164 6.25 11.40 15.83
C THR A 164 5.78 12.03 17.14
N ARG A 165 4.57 11.71 17.63
CA ARG A 165 4.02 12.26 18.85
C ARG A 165 4.23 11.32 20.03
N ILE A 166 4.55 11.89 21.17
CA ILE A 166 4.54 11.17 22.44
C ILE A 166 3.08 10.96 22.84
N THR A 167 2.59 9.71 22.83
CA THR A 167 1.22 9.36 23.22
C THR A 167 1.18 7.98 23.86
N ASN A 168 0.37 7.84 24.91
CA ASN A 168 0.03 6.56 25.53
C ASN A 168 -1.09 5.79 24.78
N GLY A 169 -1.54 6.30 23.63
CA GLY A 169 -2.62 5.70 22.83
C GLY A 169 -4.02 6.16 23.25
N GLU A 170 -4.20 6.73 24.45
CA GLU A 170 -5.49 7.25 24.87
C GLU A 170 -5.66 8.72 24.48
N VAL A 171 -6.77 9.03 23.83
CA VAL A 171 -7.12 10.40 23.44
C VAL A 171 -8.50 10.73 23.94
N TYR A 172 -8.67 11.96 24.38
CA TYR A 172 -9.91 12.48 24.93
C TYR A 172 -10.33 13.76 24.21
N THR A 173 -11.65 13.96 24.05
CA THR A 173 -12.24 15.16 23.48
C THR A 173 -13.40 15.65 24.34
N ARG A 174 -14.04 16.73 23.92
CA ARG A 174 -15.21 17.31 24.61
C ARG A 174 -16.45 16.45 24.41
N PRO A 175 -17.37 16.39 25.39
CA PRO A 175 -17.36 17.10 26.65
C PRO A 175 -16.43 16.49 27.71
N GLU A 176 -16.09 17.22 28.78
CA GLU A 176 -15.25 16.75 29.89
C GLU A 176 -15.80 15.50 30.59
N THR A 177 -17.12 15.40 30.69
CA THR A 177 -17.82 14.27 31.32
C THR A 177 -18.88 13.75 30.37
N VAL A 178 -18.82 12.44 30.11
CA VAL A 178 -19.89 11.71 29.43
C VAL A 178 -20.66 10.91 30.48
N GLU A 179 -21.98 11.08 30.51
CA GLU A 179 -22.86 10.30 31.39
C GLU A 179 -23.56 9.22 30.53
N TRP A 180 -23.39 7.95 30.91
CA TRP A 180 -23.96 6.84 30.22
C TRP A 180 -24.43 5.73 31.19
N ASN A 181 -25.65 5.32 31.08
CA ASN A 181 -26.26 4.31 31.97
C ASN A 181 -26.05 4.60 33.48
N GLY A 182 -26.23 5.84 33.88
CA GLY A 182 -26.06 6.27 35.27
C GLY A 182 -24.62 6.37 35.78
N LYS A 183 -23.63 6.09 34.90
CA LYS A 183 -22.20 6.21 35.22
C LYS A 183 -21.59 7.45 34.55
N LYS A 184 -20.66 8.09 35.25
CA LYS A 184 -19.92 9.24 34.74
C LYS A 184 -18.52 8.88 34.36
N TYR A 185 -18.18 9.12 33.08
CA TYR A 185 -16.84 8.91 32.49
C TYR A 185 -16.20 10.28 32.26
N ARG A 186 -15.06 10.51 32.89
CA ARG A 186 -14.42 11.83 32.92
C ARG A 186 -13.07 11.81 32.22
N VAL A 187 -12.73 12.91 31.57
CA VAL A 187 -11.39 13.18 31.08
C VAL A 187 -10.40 13.23 32.27
N PRO A 188 -9.23 12.60 32.20
CA PRO A 188 -8.21 12.71 33.26
C PRO A 188 -7.88 14.16 33.59
N LYS A 189 -7.87 14.48 34.89
CA LYS A 189 -7.66 15.87 35.39
C LYS A 189 -6.34 16.49 34.90
N VAL A 190 -5.30 15.64 34.70
CA VAL A 190 -4.00 16.10 34.21
C VAL A 190 -4.10 16.74 32.83
N LEU A 191 -4.99 16.25 31.96
CA LEU A 191 -5.19 16.79 30.59
C LEU A 191 -5.93 18.13 30.59
N GLN A 192 -6.57 18.49 31.72
CA GLN A 192 -7.32 19.74 31.92
C GLN A 192 -6.49 20.78 32.68
N SER A 193 -5.34 20.41 33.23
CA SER A 193 -4.54 21.25 34.11
C SER A 193 -3.85 22.44 33.42
N GLY A 194 -3.72 22.41 32.09
CA GLY A 194 -2.91 23.38 31.33
C GLY A 194 -1.38 23.23 31.56
N ASN A 195 -0.95 22.31 32.41
CA ASN A 195 0.49 22.08 32.67
C ASN A 195 1.06 21.12 31.65
N HIS A 196 1.71 21.68 30.64
CA HIS A 196 2.28 20.90 29.50
C HIS A 196 3.25 19.81 29.96
N LYS A 197 4.08 20.06 30.97
CA LYS A 197 5.02 19.10 31.52
C LYS A 197 4.31 17.85 32.04
N LEU A 198 3.29 18.02 32.87
CA LEU A 198 2.49 16.93 33.43
C LEU A 198 1.69 16.19 32.33
N ILE A 199 1.19 16.95 31.35
CA ILE A 199 0.46 16.37 30.20
C ILE A 199 1.39 15.50 29.36
N ASP A 200 2.61 15.94 29.08
CA ASP A 200 3.59 15.18 28.29
C ASP A 200 4.12 13.96 29.05
N GLU A 201 4.33 14.08 30.36
CA GLU A 201 4.64 12.94 31.22
C GLU A 201 3.51 11.88 31.22
N TRP A 202 2.25 12.34 31.27
CA TRP A 202 1.10 11.44 31.21
C TRP A 202 1.00 10.75 29.82
N ARG A 203 1.24 11.47 28.75
CA ARG A 203 1.25 10.93 27.38
C ARG A 203 2.39 9.97 27.14
N GLY A 204 3.52 10.11 27.80
CA GLY A 204 4.69 9.25 27.69
C GLY A 204 4.60 7.96 28.50
N LYS A 205 3.63 7.82 29.41
CA LYS A 205 3.39 6.58 30.15
C LYS A 205 2.76 5.54 29.23
N LYS A 206 3.46 4.41 29.03
CA LYS A 206 2.94 3.21 28.34
C LYS A 206 2.10 2.37 29.29
#